data_5cf4fe1144ea5f27f848d04c9a8815c6
#
_entry.id   5cf4fe1144ea5f27f848d04c9a8815c6
#
_cell.length_a   1.000
_cell.length_b   1.000
_cell.length_c   1.000
_cell.angle_alpha   90.00
_cell.angle_beta   90.00
_cell.angle_gamma   90.00
#
_symmetry.space_group_name_H-M   'P 1'
#
loop_
_entity.id
_entity.type
_entity.pdbx_description
1 polymer ?
#
loop_
_entity_poly.entity_id
_entity_poly.type
_entity_poly.pdbx_seq_one_letter_code
_entity_poly.pdbx_strand_id
1 'polypeptide(L)'
;MRVLGIDPGYAIVGWGVLDYAGNRFAPADFGAVCTDAGVLFEQRLDEVYTGIREVIERTQPEVLAIEKLFYQHNQTTVIGVAEALSLIHI
;
A
#
# COMPACT_ATOMS: atom_id res chain seq x y z
N MET A 1 -14.88 4.05 -11.45
CA MET A 1 -13.41 3.87 -11.37
C MET A 1 -13.03 3.41 -9.98
N ARG A 2 -12.21 2.40 -9.89
CA ARG A 2 -11.78 1.88 -8.59
C ARG A 2 -10.35 2.33 -8.29
N VAL A 3 -10.16 2.89 -7.10
CA VAL A 3 -8.88 3.44 -6.65
C VAL A 3 -8.40 2.67 -5.42
N LEU A 4 -7.14 2.22 -5.46
CA LEU A 4 -6.47 1.65 -4.29
C LEU A 4 -5.57 2.73 -3.70
N GLY A 5 -5.86 3.11 -2.46
CA GLY A 5 -5.01 4.03 -1.69
C GLY A 5 -4.11 3.25 -0.75
N ILE A 6 -2.85 3.68 -0.65
CA ILE A 6 -1.86 3.04 0.22
C ILE A 6 -1.24 4.09 1.12
N ASP A 7 -1.22 3.79 2.41
CA ASP A 7 -0.58 4.59 3.45
C ASP A 7 0.59 3.79 4.04
N PRO A 8 1.83 4.01 3.55
CA PRO A 8 2.99 3.26 4.03
C PRO A 8 3.36 3.65 5.45
N GLY A 9 3.43 2.66 6.34
CA GLY A 9 3.87 2.83 7.72
C GLY A 9 5.11 2.01 8.01
N TYR A 10 5.61 2.11 9.24
CA TYR A 10 6.84 1.40 9.65
C TYR A 10 6.67 -0.11 9.64
N ALA A 11 5.69 -0.63 10.36
CA ALA A 11 5.43 -2.07 10.42
C ALA A 11 4.07 -2.45 9.83
N ILE A 12 3.29 -1.45 9.45
CA ILE A 12 1.92 -1.62 8.97
C ILE A 12 1.74 -0.74 7.74
N VAL A 13 1.32 -1.34 6.64
CA VAL A 13 0.96 -0.62 5.43
C VAL A 13 -0.56 -0.67 5.30
N GLY A 14 -1.21 0.45 5.54
CA GLY A 14 -2.66 0.57 5.41
C GLY A 14 -3.07 0.69 3.96
N TRP A 15 -4.22 0.14 3.62
CA TRP A 15 -4.77 0.28 2.28
C TRP A 15 -6.29 0.41 2.33
N GLY A 16 -6.82 1.07 1.33
CA GLY A 16 -8.25 1.19 1.15
C GLY A 16 -8.62 1.22 -0.32
N VAL A 17 -9.73 0.62 -0.65
CA VAL A 17 -10.25 0.59 -2.01
C VAL A 17 -11.55 1.39 -2.05
N LEU A 18 -11.60 2.35 -2.95
CA LEU A 18 -12.75 3.22 -3.14
C LEU A 18 -13.26 3.08 -4.57
N ASP A 19 -14.57 3.03 -4.70
CA ASP A 19 -15.22 3.16 -6.01
C ASP A 19 -15.69 4.59 -6.20
N TYR A 20 -15.33 5.17 -7.33
CA TYR A 20 -15.72 6.53 -7.70
C TYR A 20 -16.64 6.49 -8.92
N ALA A 21 -17.83 7.03 -8.75
CA ALA A 21 -18.79 7.17 -9.81
C ALA A 21 -19.77 8.29 -9.49
N GLY A 22 -20.11 9.10 -10.49
CA GLY A 22 -21.10 10.17 -10.34
C GLY A 22 -20.75 11.17 -9.26
N ASN A 23 -19.47 11.58 -9.14
CA ASN A 23 -18.95 12.48 -8.12
C ASN A 23 -19.08 11.97 -6.68
N ARG A 24 -19.20 10.65 -6.51
CA ARG A 24 -19.29 10.04 -5.19
C ARG A 24 -18.22 8.98 -5.03
N PHE A 25 -17.65 8.92 -3.82
CA PHE A 25 -16.77 7.85 -3.40
C PHE A 25 -17.55 6.90 -2.50
N ALA A 26 -17.42 5.62 -2.77
CA ALA A 26 -17.98 4.58 -1.91
C ALA A 26 -16.85 3.64 -1.49
N PRO A 27 -16.65 3.39 -0.18
CA PRO A 27 -15.65 2.43 0.24
C PRO A 27 -16.05 1.04 -0.17
N ALA A 28 -15.10 0.32 -0.79
CA ALA A 28 -15.33 -1.06 -1.23
C ALA A 28 -14.67 -2.05 -0.28
N ASP A 29 -13.45 -1.74 0.19
CA ASP A 29 -12.70 -2.61 1.09
C ASP A 29 -11.58 -1.81 1.76
N PHE A 30 -11.03 -2.33 2.86
CA PHE A 30 -9.86 -1.74 3.51
C PHE A 30 -9.17 -2.79 4.36
N GLY A 31 -7.93 -2.53 4.71
CA GLY A 31 -7.16 -3.42 5.56
C GLY A 31 -5.75 -2.92 5.77
N ALA A 32 -4.90 -3.83 6.20
CA ALA A 32 -3.50 -3.53 6.42
C ALA A 32 -2.64 -4.75 6.11
N VAL A 33 -1.43 -4.50 5.60
CA VAL A 33 -0.38 -5.50 5.51
C VAL A 33 0.54 -5.25 6.68
N CYS A 34 0.60 -6.21 7.60
CA CYS A 34 1.42 -6.11 8.80
C CYS A 34 2.68 -6.95 8.63
N THR A 35 3.82 -6.36 8.96
CA THR A 35 5.09 -7.07 8.96
C THR A 35 5.68 -7.05 10.37
N ASP A 36 6.48 -8.06 10.69
CA ASP A 36 7.16 -8.11 11.97
C ASP A 36 8.39 -7.19 11.92
N ALA A 37 8.47 -6.24 12.85
CA ALA A 37 9.62 -5.33 12.95
C ALA A 37 10.93 -6.07 13.27
N GLY A 38 10.87 -7.30 13.77
CA GLY A 38 12.04 -8.10 14.08
C GLY A 38 12.66 -8.82 12.90
N VAL A 39 12.00 -8.84 11.73
CA VAL A 39 12.55 -9.49 10.54
C VAL A 39 13.45 -8.55 9.76
N LEU A 40 14.25 -9.12 8.85
CA LEU A 40 15.14 -8.34 8.01
C LEU A 40 14.35 -7.40 7.10
N PHE A 41 14.96 -6.27 6.77
CA PHE A 41 14.33 -5.25 5.94
C PHE A 41 13.91 -5.78 4.57
N GLU A 42 14.75 -6.56 3.93
CA GLU A 42 14.46 -7.18 2.64
C GLU A 42 13.25 -8.11 2.71
N GLN A 43 13.12 -8.85 3.80
CA GLN A 43 11.99 -9.74 4.02
C GLN A 43 10.71 -8.94 4.21
N ARG A 44 10.78 -7.81 4.91
CA ARG A 44 9.62 -6.91 5.09
C ARG A 44 9.15 -6.34 3.77
N LEU A 45 10.08 -5.93 2.90
CA LEU A 45 9.73 -5.44 1.57
C LEU A 45 9.02 -6.50 0.75
N ASP A 46 9.49 -7.74 0.82
CA ASP A 46 8.85 -8.86 0.12
C ASP A 46 7.44 -9.12 0.66
N GLU A 47 7.25 -9.07 1.97
CA GLU A 47 5.94 -9.26 2.59
C GLU A 47 4.97 -8.15 2.17
N VAL A 48 5.42 -6.91 2.14
CA VAL A 48 4.60 -5.77 1.70
C VAL A 48 4.23 -5.93 0.22
N TYR A 49 5.19 -6.25 -0.61
CA TYR A 49 4.96 -6.46 -2.05
C TYR A 49 3.91 -7.56 -2.27
N THR A 50 4.11 -8.71 -1.63
CA THR A 50 3.20 -9.84 -1.77
C THR A 50 1.80 -9.51 -1.26
N GLY A 51 1.72 -8.86 -0.10
CA GLY A 51 0.42 -8.50 0.49
C GLY A 51 -0.36 -7.51 -0.36
N ILE A 52 0.29 -6.47 -0.87
CA ILE A 52 -0.37 -5.48 -1.72
C ILE A 52 -0.74 -6.09 -3.07
N ARG A 53 0.12 -6.94 -3.63
CA ARG A 53 -0.20 -7.63 -4.87
C ARG A 53 -1.46 -8.48 -4.75
N GLU A 54 -1.61 -9.19 -3.63
CA GLU A 54 -2.83 -9.96 -3.35
C GLU A 54 -4.07 -9.07 -3.28
N VAL A 55 -3.95 -7.90 -2.65
CA VAL A 55 -5.04 -6.94 -2.60
C VAL A 55 -5.42 -6.48 -4.01
N ILE A 56 -4.44 -6.16 -4.84
CA ILE A 56 -4.67 -5.73 -6.23
C ILE A 56 -5.37 -6.83 -7.02
N GLU A 57 -4.91 -8.07 -6.91
CA GLU A 57 -5.52 -9.19 -7.62
C GLU A 57 -6.96 -9.44 -7.19
N ARG A 58 -7.26 -9.28 -5.90
CA ARG A 58 -8.59 -9.49 -5.36
C ARG A 58 -9.55 -8.35 -5.67
N THR A 59 -9.09 -7.11 -5.65
CA THR A 59 -9.95 -5.93 -5.77
C THR A 59 -9.97 -5.32 -7.16
N GLN A 60 -8.98 -5.60 -8.00
CA GLN A 60 -8.89 -5.13 -9.39
C GLN A 60 -9.01 -3.61 -9.53
N PRO A 61 -8.16 -2.81 -8.85
CA PRO A 61 -8.22 -1.36 -8.98
C PRO A 61 -7.68 -0.89 -10.34
N GLU A 62 -8.13 0.26 -10.76
CA GLU A 62 -7.67 0.91 -12.00
C GLU A 62 -6.58 1.94 -11.74
N VAL A 63 -6.55 2.48 -10.52
CA VAL A 63 -5.63 3.57 -10.14
C VAL A 63 -5.03 3.25 -8.78
N LEU A 64 -3.74 3.55 -8.63
CA LEU A 64 -3.01 3.45 -7.37
C LEU A 64 -2.67 4.84 -6.88
N ALA A 65 -3.03 5.16 -5.64
CA ALA A 65 -2.67 6.40 -4.98
C ALA A 65 -1.83 6.06 -3.74
N ILE A 66 -0.62 6.60 -3.67
CA ILE A 66 0.29 6.39 -2.54
C ILE A 66 0.51 7.73 -1.85
N GLU A 67 0.29 7.76 -0.54
CA GLU A 67 0.51 8.96 0.24
C GLU A 67 1.98 9.32 0.31
N LYS A 68 2.31 10.60 0.10
CA LYS A 68 3.65 11.11 0.33
C LYS A 68 3.86 11.35 1.81
N LEU A 69 4.88 10.73 2.36
CA LEU A 69 5.24 10.90 3.75
C LEU A 69 6.51 11.73 3.87
N PHE A 70 6.45 12.78 4.69
CA PHE A 70 7.58 13.70 4.93
C PHE A 70 8.12 13.51 6.34
N TYR A 71 8.35 12.27 6.76
CA TYR A 71 8.89 11.98 8.07
C TYR A 71 10.41 11.95 8.05
N GLN A 72 11.02 12.57 9.06
CA GLN A 72 12.46 12.56 9.19
C GLN A 72 12.99 11.27 9.80
N HIS A 73 12.31 10.69 10.75
CA HIS A 73 12.71 9.41 11.30
C HIS A 73 12.08 8.28 10.50
N ASN A 74 12.82 7.23 10.28
CA ASN A 74 12.42 6.07 9.47
C ASN A 74 12.29 6.36 7.96
N GLN A 75 12.93 7.41 7.47
CA GLN A 75 12.93 7.72 6.05
C GLN A 75 13.39 6.56 5.18
N THR A 76 14.44 5.85 5.62
CA THR A 76 14.97 4.71 4.87
C THR A 76 13.91 3.62 4.68
N THR A 77 13.14 3.32 5.74
CA THR A 77 12.07 2.34 5.68
C THR A 77 10.94 2.80 4.74
N VAL A 78 10.54 4.05 4.85
CA VAL A 78 9.48 4.62 4.01
C VAL A 78 9.89 4.60 2.54
N ILE A 79 11.12 5.01 2.24
CA ILE A 79 11.65 5.00 0.87
C ILE A 79 11.69 3.57 0.34
N GLY A 80 12.15 2.61 1.13
CA GLY A 80 12.18 1.22 0.72
C GLY A 80 10.81 0.63 0.43
N VAL A 81 9.82 0.93 1.26
CA VAL A 81 8.44 0.51 1.02
C VAL A 81 7.91 1.13 -0.27
N ALA A 82 8.16 2.42 -0.48
CA ALA A 82 7.73 3.09 -1.70
C ALA A 82 8.39 2.48 -2.95
N GLU A 83 9.68 2.14 -2.86
CA GLU A 83 10.39 1.45 -3.95
C GLU A 83 9.78 0.09 -4.26
N ALA A 84 9.45 -0.70 -3.23
CA ALA A 84 8.80 -2.00 -3.42
C ALA A 84 7.45 -1.85 -4.11
N LEU A 85 6.66 -0.87 -3.69
CA LEU A 85 5.34 -0.61 -4.26
C LEU A 85 5.43 -0.10 -5.70
N SER A 86 6.51 0.60 -6.06
CA SER A 86 6.70 1.10 -7.41
C SER A 86 6.90 -0.01 -8.45
N LEU A 87 7.22 -1.22 -8.01
CA LEU A 87 7.34 -2.38 -8.90
C LEU A 87 6.00 -3.02 -9.23
N ILE A 88 4.92 -2.57 -8.60
CA ILE A 88 3.58 -3.12 -8.81
C ILE A 88 2.92 -2.34 -9.94
N HIS A 89 2.51 -3.07 -10.99
CA HIS A 89 1.78 -2.50 -12.13
C HIS A 89 0.31 -2.88 -12.04
N ILE A 90 -0.51 -1.89 -12.24
CA ILE A 90 -1.96 -2.04 -12.23
C ILE A 90 -2.52 -2.03 -13.65
#